data_097114309e42479c76535335d7e4aaca
#
_entry.id   097114309e42479c76535335d7e4aaca
#
_cell.length_a   1.000
_cell.length_b   1.000
_cell.length_c   1.000
_cell.angle_alpha   90.00
_cell.angle_beta   90.00
_cell.angle_gamma   90.00
#
_symmetry.space_group_name_H-M   'P 1'
#
loop_
_entity.id
_entity.type
_entity.pdbx_description
1 polymer ?
#
loop_
_entity_poly.entity_id
_entity_poly.type
_entity_poly.pdbx_seq_one_letter_code
_entity_poly.pdbx_strand_id
1 'polypeptide(L)'
;MKYPLYLGAVAAALGLALAGCQPAARPPTVGSSASVPGPSSSELAAIIQTAVEDRNGTVLDTPPVARLATRQMTAAYRSKRERDLAVVARSKAGFKSMGFWYTSFSTTVTVESVEVSGSEASVRFKELTEEYQASTANGPSSVPSGYSLPQTATFRASGDGWQLDSIAPTVHGGILPMSVVEG
;
A
#
# COMPACT_ATOMS: atom_id res chain seq x y z
N MET A 1 -22.19 -48.29 20.45
CA MET A 1 -21.77 -49.26 21.49
C MET A 1 -20.96 -48.52 22.55
N LYS A 2 -21.57 -48.56 23.77
CA LYS A 2 -20.93 -48.52 25.11
C LYS A 2 -20.16 -47.24 25.54
N TYR A 3 -20.87 -46.43 26.30
CA TYR A 3 -20.32 -45.58 27.37
C TYR A 3 -19.82 -46.45 28.54
N PRO A 4 -18.91 -45.94 29.42
CA PRO A 4 -19.26 -45.91 30.83
C PRO A 4 -19.12 -44.53 31.49
N LEU A 5 -20.13 -44.27 32.33
CA LEU A 5 -20.16 -43.31 33.43
C LEU A 5 -19.11 -43.65 34.50
N TYR A 6 -18.46 -42.66 35.08
CA TYR A 6 -17.87 -42.77 36.43
C TYR A 6 -18.37 -41.62 37.30
N LEU A 7 -19.17 -41.99 38.27
CA LEU A 7 -19.49 -41.24 39.50
C LEU A 7 -18.35 -41.43 40.54
N GLY A 8 -18.06 -40.40 41.31
CA GLY A 8 -17.21 -40.56 42.53
C GLY A 8 -16.80 -39.19 43.05
N ALA A 9 -17.46 -38.79 43.97
CA ALA A 9 -17.37 -38.69 45.43
C ALA A 9 -16.96 -37.32 45.97
N VAL A 10 -17.87 -36.75 46.75
CA VAL A 10 -17.77 -35.55 47.60
C VAL A 10 -16.78 -35.79 48.74
N ALA A 11 -15.86 -34.86 49.00
CA ALA A 11 -15.16 -34.72 50.25
C ALA A 11 -15.16 -33.24 50.67
N ALA A 12 -15.95 -32.93 51.71
CA ALA A 12 -15.96 -31.69 52.41
C ALA A 12 -14.75 -31.62 53.36
N ALA A 13 -13.94 -30.58 53.29
CA ALA A 13 -12.96 -30.25 54.34
C ALA A 13 -13.14 -28.76 54.71
N LEU A 14 -13.61 -28.54 55.95
CA LEU A 14 -13.57 -27.28 56.68
C LEU A 14 -12.10 -26.96 56.99
N GLY A 15 -11.61 -25.76 56.64
CA GLY A 15 -10.30 -25.23 56.97
C GLY A 15 -10.38 -23.76 57.32
N LEU A 16 -9.96 -23.43 58.51
CA LEU A 16 -10.04 -22.17 59.26
C LEU A 16 -9.53 -20.94 58.51
N ALA A 17 -10.23 -19.84 58.71
CA ALA A 17 -9.84 -18.50 58.33
C ALA A 17 -8.59 -18.00 59.10
N LEU A 18 -7.54 -17.65 58.44
CA LEU A 18 -6.47 -16.79 58.91
C LEU A 18 -6.56 -15.48 58.12
N ALA A 19 -7.01 -14.40 58.79
CA ALA A 19 -6.99 -13.05 58.27
C ALA A 19 -5.55 -12.56 58.17
N GLY A 20 -4.91 -12.72 57.01
CA GLY A 20 -3.66 -12.07 56.67
C GLY A 20 -3.95 -10.77 55.94
N CYS A 21 -3.59 -9.62 56.50
CA CYS A 21 -3.57 -8.33 55.81
C CYS A 21 -2.55 -8.42 54.65
N GLN A 22 -3.02 -8.68 53.43
CA GLN A 22 -2.21 -8.49 52.25
C GLN A 22 -2.22 -7.00 51.85
N PRO A 23 -1.04 -6.37 51.67
CA PRO A 23 -1.00 -5.02 51.09
C PRO A 23 -1.60 -5.10 49.67
N ALA A 24 -2.54 -4.20 49.39
CA ALA A 24 -3.20 -4.07 48.10
C ALA A 24 -2.14 -3.99 46.99
N ALA A 25 -2.02 -5.05 46.22
CA ALA A 25 -1.23 -5.02 45.01
C ALA A 25 -1.86 -3.97 44.06
N ARG A 26 -1.12 -2.89 43.80
CA ARG A 26 -1.50 -1.93 42.76
C ARG A 26 -1.80 -2.70 41.45
N PRO A 27 -2.97 -2.51 40.85
CA PRO A 27 -3.22 -3.11 39.53
C PRO A 27 -2.15 -2.61 38.60
N PRO A 28 -1.61 -3.47 37.70
CA PRO A 28 -0.67 -3.02 36.71
C PRO A 28 -1.37 -1.94 35.87
N THR A 29 -0.76 -0.77 35.80
CA THR A 29 -1.18 0.30 34.90
C THR A 29 -0.98 -0.27 33.52
N VAL A 30 -2.07 -0.73 32.87
CA VAL A 30 -2.07 -1.08 31.45
C VAL A 30 -1.75 0.24 30.74
N GLY A 31 -0.51 0.37 30.27
CA GLY A 31 -0.12 1.50 29.46
C GLY A 31 -1.09 1.58 28.30
N SER A 32 -1.89 2.64 28.24
CA SER A 32 -2.66 2.96 27.05
C SER A 32 -1.65 3.07 25.91
N SER A 33 -1.56 2.02 25.08
CA SER A 33 -0.94 2.14 23.78
C SER A 33 -1.73 3.22 23.07
N ALA A 34 -1.11 4.38 22.83
CA ALA A 34 -1.70 5.43 22.02
C ALA A 34 -2.01 4.79 20.65
N SER A 35 -3.29 4.55 20.39
CA SER A 35 -3.70 4.10 19.05
C SER A 35 -3.40 5.22 18.07
N VAL A 36 -2.62 4.93 17.04
CA VAL A 36 -2.43 5.84 15.92
C VAL A 36 -3.83 6.19 15.37
N PRO A 37 -4.18 7.46 15.21
CA PRO A 37 -5.46 7.83 14.62
C PRO A 37 -5.62 7.14 13.27
N GLY A 38 -6.84 6.64 12.97
CA GLY A 38 -7.13 6.07 11.66
C GLY A 38 -6.83 7.09 10.56
N PRO A 39 -6.34 6.64 9.38
CA PRO A 39 -6.02 7.55 8.29
C PRO A 39 -7.30 8.18 7.75
N SER A 40 -7.24 9.45 7.32
CA SER A 40 -8.30 10.00 6.51
C SER A 40 -8.22 9.45 5.07
N SER A 41 -9.35 9.20 4.43
CA SER A 41 -9.38 8.76 3.03
C SER A 41 -8.69 9.76 2.11
N SER A 42 -8.75 11.06 2.41
CA SER A 42 -8.09 12.12 1.63
C SER A 42 -6.56 12.07 1.78
N GLU A 43 -6.03 11.75 2.96
CA GLU A 43 -4.60 11.57 3.18
C GLU A 43 -4.06 10.38 2.37
N LEU A 44 -4.72 9.22 2.45
CA LEU A 44 -4.34 8.04 1.68
C LEU A 44 -4.43 8.30 0.16
N ALA A 45 -5.49 8.96 -0.29
CA ALA A 45 -5.67 9.35 -1.69
C ALA A 45 -4.53 10.25 -2.19
N ALA A 46 -4.11 11.24 -1.40
CA ALA A 46 -3.00 12.14 -1.76
C ALA A 46 -1.66 11.40 -1.87
N ILE A 47 -1.39 10.44 -0.98
CA ILE A 47 -0.20 9.59 -1.04
C ILE A 47 -0.23 8.73 -2.30
N ILE A 48 -1.37 8.08 -2.61
CA ILE A 48 -1.53 7.26 -3.81
C ILE A 48 -1.37 8.10 -5.08
N GLN A 49 -2.03 9.26 -5.17
CA GLN A 49 -1.91 10.16 -6.32
C GLN A 49 -0.44 10.51 -6.59
N THR A 50 0.28 10.92 -5.54
CA THR A 50 1.70 11.28 -5.66
C THR A 50 2.56 10.06 -6.06
N ALA A 51 2.31 8.89 -5.47
CA ALA A 51 3.05 7.67 -5.78
C ALA A 51 2.87 7.23 -7.24
N VAL A 52 1.64 7.31 -7.74
CA VAL A 52 1.28 6.93 -9.11
C VAL A 52 1.87 7.93 -10.10
N GLU A 53 1.78 9.24 -9.84
CA GLU A 53 2.41 10.26 -10.70
C GLU A 53 3.93 10.14 -10.73
N ASP A 54 4.57 9.90 -9.59
CA ASP A 54 6.02 9.64 -9.52
C ASP A 54 6.42 8.39 -10.31
N ARG A 55 5.58 7.33 -10.27
CA ARG A 55 5.78 6.12 -11.07
C ARG A 55 5.64 6.43 -12.56
N ASN A 56 4.57 7.10 -12.97
CA ASN A 56 4.28 7.41 -14.37
C ASN A 56 5.32 8.36 -14.95
N GLY A 57 5.87 9.28 -14.15
CA GLY A 57 6.96 10.16 -14.56
C GLY A 57 8.23 9.43 -14.99
N THR A 58 8.45 8.18 -14.57
CA THR A 58 9.66 7.42 -14.90
C THR A 58 9.78 7.05 -16.37
N VAL A 59 8.66 7.04 -17.13
CA VAL A 59 8.67 6.73 -18.57
C VAL A 59 9.15 7.90 -19.43
N LEU A 60 9.17 9.11 -18.90
CA LEU A 60 9.66 10.29 -19.63
C LEU A 60 11.18 10.23 -19.82
N ASP A 61 11.68 10.84 -20.89
CA ASP A 61 13.13 10.91 -21.18
C ASP A 61 13.87 11.61 -20.01
N THR A 62 13.29 12.69 -19.51
CA THR A 62 13.76 13.37 -18.30
C THR A 62 12.71 13.19 -17.20
N PRO A 63 12.83 12.17 -16.35
CA PRO A 63 11.88 11.97 -15.27
C PRO A 63 11.87 13.16 -14.30
N PRO A 64 10.69 13.60 -13.85
CA PRO A 64 10.61 14.61 -12.79
C PRO A 64 11.19 14.06 -11.48
N VAL A 65 11.59 14.94 -10.58
CA VAL A 65 12.01 14.58 -9.24
C VAL A 65 10.82 13.96 -8.50
N ALA A 66 11.03 12.79 -7.90
CA ALA A 66 10.00 12.13 -7.11
C ALA A 66 9.56 13.01 -5.93
N ARG A 67 8.24 13.12 -5.72
CA ARG A 67 7.63 13.98 -4.71
C ARG A 67 7.19 13.24 -3.46
N LEU A 68 6.98 11.92 -3.57
CA LEU A 68 6.59 11.12 -2.41
C LEU A 68 7.72 11.08 -1.39
N ALA A 69 7.45 11.62 -0.20
CA ALA A 69 8.46 11.73 0.86
C ALA A 69 8.84 10.33 1.40
N THR A 70 10.12 10.15 1.75
CA THR A 70 10.64 8.89 2.28
C THR A 70 9.86 8.40 3.52
N ARG A 71 9.41 9.31 4.39
CA ARG A 71 8.61 8.98 5.57
C ARG A 71 7.21 8.43 5.24
N GLN A 72 6.72 8.66 4.01
CA GLN A 72 5.41 8.16 3.53
C GLN A 72 5.52 6.78 2.86
N MET A 73 6.69 6.18 2.86
CA MET A 73 6.96 4.88 2.23
C MET A 73 7.61 3.92 3.21
N THR A 74 7.20 2.63 3.18
CA THR A 74 7.96 1.58 3.86
C THR A 74 9.29 1.31 3.14
N ALA A 75 10.22 0.65 3.82
CA ALA A 75 11.46 0.19 3.20
C ALA A 75 11.19 -0.79 2.04
N ALA A 76 10.17 -1.64 2.19
CA ALA A 76 9.77 -2.62 1.18
C ALA A 76 9.31 -1.93 -0.11
N TYR A 77 8.44 -0.93 -0.01
CA TYR A 77 7.97 -0.16 -1.15
C TYR A 77 9.11 0.55 -1.89
N ARG A 78 10.03 1.20 -1.15
CA ARG A 78 11.20 1.85 -1.74
C ARG A 78 12.09 0.87 -2.50
N SER A 79 12.42 -0.26 -1.89
CA SER A 79 13.27 -1.28 -2.51
C SER A 79 12.63 -1.89 -3.77
N LYS A 80 11.30 -2.12 -3.74
CA LYS A 80 10.59 -2.54 -4.96
C LYS A 80 10.72 -1.47 -6.05
N ARG A 81 10.44 -0.22 -5.71
CA ARG A 81 10.50 0.89 -6.65
C ARG A 81 11.87 1.05 -7.31
N GLU A 82 12.96 0.91 -6.55
CA GLU A 82 14.34 0.92 -7.06
C GLU A 82 14.58 -0.20 -8.08
N ARG A 83 14.11 -1.41 -7.81
CA ARG A 83 14.20 -2.53 -8.77
C ARG A 83 13.39 -2.27 -10.04
N ASP A 84 12.19 -1.72 -9.90
CA ASP A 84 11.28 -1.43 -11.01
C ASP A 84 11.89 -0.41 -11.99
N LEU A 85 12.66 0.58 -11.50
CA LEU A 85 13.33 1.58 -12.34
C LEU A 85 14.22 0.96 -13.42
N ALA A 86 14.95 -0.12 -13.10
CA ALA A 86 15.79 -0.81 -14.08
C ALA A 86 14.96 -1.51 -15.18
N VAL A 87 13.78 -2.02 -14.84
CA VAL A 87 12.86 -2.65 -15.80
C VAL A 87 12.27 -1.57 -16.72
N VAL A 88 11.75 -0.49 -16.13
CA VAL A 88 11.18 0.64 -16.88
C VAL A 88 12.23 1.26 -17.82
N ALA A 89 13.48 1.42 -17.36
CA ALA A 89 14.57 1.97 -18.20
C ALA A 89 14.83 1.11 -19.44
N ARG A 90 14.81 -0.23 -19.31
CA ARG A 90 14.96 -1.13 -20.47
C ARG A 90 13.78 -1.04 -21.44
N SER A 91 12.55 -1.04 -20.90
CA SER A 91 11.34 -0.91 -21.73
C SER A 91 11.31 0.42 -22.49
N LYS A 92 11.69 1.51 -21.81
CA LYS A 92 11.81 2.85 -22.40
C LYS A 92 12.87 2.89 -23.52
N ALA A 93 14.03 2.28 -23.30
CA ALA A 93 15.08 2.19 -24.31
C ALA A 93 14.61 1.41 -25.55
N GLY A 94 13.89 0.29 -25.34
CA GLY A 94 13.27 -0.49 -26.43
C GLY A 94 12.24 0.33 -27.21
N PHE A 95 11.36 1.06 -26.51
CA PHE A 95 10.37 1.93 -27.14
C PHE A 95 11.01 3.04 -27.97
N LYS A 96 12.06 3.64 -27.44
CA LYS A 96 12.85 4.68 -28.12
C LYS A 96 13.59 4.13 -29.35
N SER A 97 14.11 2.90 -29.29
CA SER A 97 14.76 2.27 -30.46
C SER A 97 13.80 1.99 -31.63
N MET A 98 12.50 1.88 -31.33
CA MET A 98 11.44 1.80 -32.35
C MET A 98 11.00 3.17 -32.88
N GLY A 99 11.63 4.25 -32.41
CA GLY A 99 11.34 5.62 -32.84
C GLY A 99 10.21 6.31 -32.08
N PHE A 100 9.85 5.82 -30.88
CA PHE A 100 8.77 6.37 -30.05
C PHE A 100 9.27 6.76 -28.67
N TRP A 101 8.69 7.80 -28.07
CA TRP A 101 8.94 8.18 -26.67
C TRP A 101 7.75 8.93 -26.09
N TYR A 102 7.63 8.91 -24.74
CA TYR A 102 6.62 9.70 -24.02
C TYR A 102 7.11 11.11 -23.78
N THR A 103 6.23 12.10 -23.97
CA THR A 103 6.53 13.54 -23.82
C THR A 103 5.91 14.13 -22.56
N SER A 104 4.72 13.65 -22.18
CA SER A 104 4.01 14.05 -20.95
C SER A 104 2.96 13.02 -20.57
N PHE A 105 2.38 13.19 -19.40
CA PHE A 105 1.23 12.41 -18.93
C PHE A 105 0.33 13.26 -18.02
N SER A 106 -0.91 12.83 -17.87
CA SER A 106 -1.87 13.32 -16.89
C SER A 106 -2.50 12.13 -16.18
N THR A 107 -2.50 12.12 -14.84
CA THR A 107 -3.01 11.01 -14.06
C THR A 107 -4.05 11.48 -13.04
N THR A 108 -5.14 10.74 -12.94
CA THR A 108 -6.17 10.92 -11.92
C THR A 108 -6.37 9.63 -11.15
N VAL A 109 -6.37 9.70 -9.82
CA VAL A 109 -6.67 8.60 -8.92
C VAL A 109 -8.04 8.82 -8.31
N THR A 110 -8.92 7.81 -8.46
CA THR A 110 -10.24 7.79 -7.83
C THR A 110 -10.28 6.65 -6.80
N VAL A 111 -10.39 7.00 -5.51
CA VAL A 111 -10.54 6.01 -4.44
C VAL A 111 -11.95 5.44 -4.47
N GLU A 112 -12.06 4.11 -4.46
CA GLU A 112 -13.32 3.36 -4.48
C GLU A 112 -13.71 2.85 -3.09
N SER A 113 -12.75 2.34 -2.32
CA SER A 113 -12.96 1.89 -0.94
C SER A 113 -11.70 2.01 -0.10
N VAL A 114 -11.89 2.18 1.21
CA VAL A 114 -10.84 2.16 2.23
C VAL A 114 -11.25 1.21 3.33
N GLU A 115 -10.41 0.24 3.63
CA GLU A 115 -10.57 -0.71 4.72
C GLU A 115 -9.41 -0.56 5.69
N VAL A 116 -9.69 -0.35 6.99
CA VAL A 116 -8.66 -0.21 8.03
C VAL A 116 -8.82 -1.33 9.03
N SER A 117 -7.73 -2.05 9.30
CA SER A 117 -7.68 -3.14 10.27
C SER A 117 -6.42 -3.01 11.15
N GLY A 118 -6.59 -2.51 12.36
CA GLY A 118 -5.49 -2.28 13.29
C GLY A 118 -4.46 -1.30 12.74
N SER A 119 -3.25 -1.78 12.48
CA SER A 119 -2.13 -1.00 11.94
C SER A 119 -1.98 -1.11 10.42
N GLU A 120 -2.94 -1.69 9.73
CA GLU A 120 -2.93 -1.86 8.28
C GLU A 120 -4.15 -1.18 7.65
N ALA A 121 -3.97 -0.62 6.45
CA ALA A 121 -5.07 -0.13 5.64
C ALA A 121 -4.92 -0.63 4.20
N SER A 122 -6.04 -0.93 3.58
CA SER A 122 -6.14 -1.33 2.18
C SER A 122 -7.04 -0.34 1.45
N VAL A 123 -6.60 0.16 0.31
CA VAL A 123 -7.33 1.13 -0.51
C VAL A 123 -7.47 0.59 -1.91
N ARG A 124 -8.73 0.36 -2.33
CA ARG A 124 -9.03 0.08 -3.73
C ARG A 124 -9.25 1.40 -4.46
N PHE A 125 -8.61 1.52 -5.60
CA PHE A 125 -8.69 2.74 -6.40
C PHE A 125 -8.59 2.43 -7.89
N LYS A 126 -9.03 3.38 -8.68
CA LYS A 126 -8.89 3.38 -10.14
C LYS A 126 -7.94 4.48 -10.56
N GLU A 127 -6.92 4.11 -11.31
CA GLU A 127 -6.05 5.03 -12.03
C GLU A 127 -6.60 5.27 -13.43
N LEU A 128 -6.70 6.54 -13.83
CA LEU A 128 -6.90 6.95 -15.21
C LEU A 128 -5.68 7.77 -15.61
N THR A 129 -4.94 7.32 -16.61
CA THR A 129 -3.75 8.03 -17.11
C THR A 129 -3.86 8.24 -18.61
N GLU A 130 -3.61 9.45 -19.04
CA GLU A 130 -3.42 9.87 -20.42
C GLU A 130 -1.93 10.10 -20.66
N GLU A 131 -1.38 9.48 -21.69
CA GLU A 131 0.04 9.57 -22.05
C GLU A 131 0.19 10.18 -23.45
N TYR A 132 1.01 11.21 -23.56
CA TYR A 132 1.32 11.85 -24.84
C TYR A 132 2.64 11.32 -25.36
N GLN A 133 2.66 10.98 -26.63
CA GLN A 133 3.81 10.36 -27.28
C GLN A 133 4.33 11.23 -28.43
N ALA A 134 5.58 11.02 -28.77
CA ALA A 134 6.16 11.50 -30.00
C ALA A 134 6.79 10.34 -30.77
N SER A 135 6.97 10.55 -32.07
CA SER A 135 7.70 9.60 -32.91
C SER A 135 8.67 10.31 -33.83
N THR A 136 9.68 9.58 -34.31
CA THR A 136 10.65 10.08 -35.28
C THR A 136 9.99 10.45 -36.61
N ALA A 137 8.89 9.78 -36.97
CA ALA A 137 8.20 10.01 -38.23
C ALA A 137 7.27 11.24 -38.19
N ASN A 138 6.55 11.44 -37.07
CA ASN A 138 5.45 12.41 -37.00
C ASN A 138 5.65 13.51 -35.94
N GLY A 139 6.73 13.44 -35.15
CA GLY A 139 6.94 14.36 -34.04
C GLY A 139 5.94 14.12 -32.88
N PRO A 140 5.68 15.14 -32.04
CA PRO A 140 4.74 15.05 -30.90
C PRO A 140 3.29 14.88 -31.37
N SER A 141 2.55 14.00 -30.70
CA SER A 141 1.10 13.85 -30.84
C SER A 141 0.36 14.75 -29.88
N SER A 142 -0.70 15.39 -30.35
CA SER A 142 -1.69 16.10 -29.50
C SER A 142 -2.80 15.18 -28.99
N VAL A 143 -2.86 13.95 -29.50
CA VAL A 143 -3.85 12.94 -29.09
C VAL A 143 -3.20 11.99 -28.10
N PRO A 144 -3.70 11.90 -26.85
CA PRO A 144 -3.16 10.96 -25.88
C PRO A 144 -3.56 9.52 -26.20
N SER A 145 -2.70 8.60 -25.83
CA SER A 145 -3.09 7.23 -25.53
C SER A 145 -3.42 7.16 -24.04
N GLY A 146 -4.48 6.44 -23.69
CA GLY A 146 -4.90 6.38 -22.28
C GLY A 146 -5.17 4.96 -21.83
N TYR A 147 -5.08 4.77 -20.52
CA TYR A 147 -5.49 3.53 -19.87
C TYR A 147 -6.23 3.81 -18.57
N SER A 148 -7.02 2.82 -18.15
CA SER A 148 -7.70 2.79 -16.88
C SER A 148 -7.32 1.50 -16.16
N LEU A 149 -6.73 1.62 -14.97
CA LEU A 149 -6.18 0.49 -14.23
C LEU A 149 -6.75 0.44 -12.80
N PRO A 150 -7.57 -0.58 -12.48
CA PRO A 150 -7.97 -0.85 -11.09
C PRO A 150 -6.78 -1.40 -10.30
N GLN A 151 -6.54 -0.85 -9.11
CA GLN A 151 -5.40 -1.20 -8.27
C GLN A 151 -5.79 -1.26 -6.80
N THR A 152 -4.95 -1.91 -6.01
CA THR A 152 -5.00 -1.88 -4.55
C THR A 152 -3.69 -1.34 -4.02
N ALA A 153 -3.77 -0.36 -3.11
CA ALA A 153 -2.66 0.10 -2.30
C ALA A 153 -2.80 -0.44 -0.88
N THR A 154 -1.69 -0.88 -0.28
CA THR A 154 -1.64 -1.23 1.13
C THR A 154 -0.78 -0.25 1.89
N PHE A 155 -1.17 0.00 3.15
CA PHE A 155 -0.49 0.94 4.03
C PHE A 155 -0.22 0.30 5.39
N ARG A 156 0.82 0.79 6.06
CA ARG A 156 1.15 0.44 7.45
C ARG A 156 1.21 1.69 8.30
N ALA A 157 0.60 1.61 9.50
CA ALA A 157 0.73 2.65 10.49
C ALA A 157 2.17 2.70 11.02
N SER A 158 2.72 3.90 11.18
CA SER A 158 3.99 4.16 11.85
C SER A 158 3.82 5.30 12.86
N GLY A 159 4.83 5.57 13.69
CA GLY A 159 4.75 6.66 14.67
C GLY A 159 4.46 8.04 14.06
N ASP A 160 4.82 8.23 12.78
CA ASP A 160 4.68 9.49 12.04
C ASP A 160 3.46 9.50 11.09
N GLY A 161 2.55 8.54 11.21
CA GLY A 161 1.37 8.44 10.34
C GLY A 161 1.32 7.14 9.53
N TRP A 162 0.78 7.19 8.32
CA TRP A 162 0.61 6.04 7.46
C TRP A 162 1.63 6.01 6.32
N GLN A 163 2.24 4.86 6.10
CA GLN A 163 3.24 4.61 5.07
C GLN A 163 2.69 3.68 4.00
N LEU A 164 2.86 4.04 2.75
CA LEU A 164 2.56 3.20 1.60
C LEU A 164 3.50 1.99 1.58
N ASP A 165 2.93 0.80 1.56
CA ASP A 165 3.65 -0.48 1.59
C ASP A 165 3.65 -1.18 0.23
N SER A 166 2.55 -1.10 -0.52
CA SER A 166 2.48 -1.63 -1.88
C SER A 166 1.44 -0.90 -2.73
N ILE A 167 1.60 -0.97 -4.04
CA ILE A 167 0.56 -0.74 -5.05
C ILE A 167 0.65 -1.87 -6.05
N ALA A 168 -0.49 -2.52 -6.33
CA ALA A 168 -0.56 -3.61 -7.28
C ALA A 168 -1.87 -3.55 -8.10
N PRO A 169 -1.84 -3.91 -9.39
CA PRO A 169 -3.06 -4.13 -10.18
C PRO A 169 -3.96 -5.18 -9.53
N THR A 170 -5.28 -4.99 -9.62
CA THR A 170 -6.26 -6.00 -9.14
C THR A 170 -6.55 -7.07 -10.18
N VAL A 171 -6.17 -6.83 -11.44
CA VAL A 171 -6.35 -7.78 -12.55
C VAL A 171 -4.97 -8.30 -12.96
N HIS A 172 -4.81 -9.62 -12.94
CA HIS A 172 -3.58 -10.28 -13.34
C HIS A 172 -3.64 -10.74 -14.80
N GLY A 173 -2.47 -10.78 -15.47
CA GLY A 173 -2.33 -11.35 -16.81
C GLY A 173 -2.79 -10.44 -17.97
N GLY A 174 -3.01 -9.16 -17.72
CA GLY A 174 -3.26 -8.14 -18.75
C GLY A 174 -1.98 -7.50 -19.28
N ILE A 175 -2.10 -6.72 -20.38
CA ILE A 175 -1.04 -5.82 -20.81
C ILE A 175 -1.00 -4.64 -19.84
N LEU A 176 0.11 -4.49 -19.15
CA LEU A 176 0.32 -3.39 -18.20
C LEU A 176 1.00 -2.20 -18.87
N PRO A 177 0.72 -0.97 -18.41
CA PRO A 177 1.45 0.22 -18.82
C PRO A 177 2.95 0.08 -18.51
N MET A 178 3.80 0.74 -19.30
CA MET A 178 5.27 0.64 -19.17
C MET A 178 5.79 1.00 -17.79
N SER A 179 5.09 1.89 -17.09
CA SER A 179 5.44 2.32 -15.72
C SER A 179 5.09 1.29 -14.64
N VAL A 180 4.30 0.26 -14.94
CA VAL A 180 3.81 -0.76 -13.98
C VAL A 180 4.58 -2.04 -14.15
N VAL A 181 5.31 -2.44 -13.12
CA VAL A 181 6.09 -3.68 -13.08
C VAL A 181 5.43 -4.63 -12.09
N GLU A 182 4.99 -5.80 -12.56
CA GLU A 182 4.54 -6.88 -11.66
C GLU A 182 5.73 -7.42 -10.88
N GLY A 183 5.52 -7.64 -9.56
CA GLY A 183 6.54 -8.15 -8.65
C GLY A 183 6.46 -9.66 -8.50
#